data_9002492b9913caf85b26758fab51b0b3
#
_entry.id   9002492b9913caf85b26758fab51b0b3
#
_cell.length_a   1.000
_cell.length_b   1.000
_cell.length_c   1.000
_cell.angle_alpha   90.00
_cell.angle_beta   90.00
_cell.angle_gamma   90.00
#
_symmetry.space_group_name_H-M   'P 1'
#
loop_
_entity.id
_entity.type
_entity.pdbx_description
1 polymer ?
#
loop_
_entity_poly.entity_id
_entity_poly.type
_entity_poly.pdbx_seq_one_letter_code
_entity_poly.pdbx_strand_id
1 'polypeptide(L)'
;MSDVTPPDFRDTFATLSDASFFPLSTTELQVENENLQEMVSRWKKYLDTGVFSLSVPVDTPLGGSTSSQPAEFWTTSRPYWDMETEAPETFSQLKGSDLVIFKVSSL
;
A
#
# COMPACT_ATOMS: atom_id res chain seq x y z
N MET A 1 7.00 14.67 5.73
CA MET A 1 6.52 13.28 5.90
C MET A 1 6.60 12.55 4.57
N SER A 2 7.17 11.36 4.57
CA SER A 2 7.27 10.50 3.38
C SER A 2 6.27 9.34 3.51
N ASP A 3 5.01 9.65 3.37
CA ASP A 3 3.97 8.63 3.41
C ASP A 3 3.77 8.07 2.00
N VAL A 4 3.52 6.77 1.92
CA VAL A 4 3.22 6.11 0.65
C VAL A 4 1.79 6.47 0.23
N THR A 5 1.66 7.04 -0.95
CA THR A 5 0.37 7.40 -1.53
C THR A 5 -0.16 6.29 -2.46
N PRO A 6 -1.47 6.29 -2.81
CA PRO A 6 -1.99 5.34 -3.81
C PRO A 6 -1.23 5.37 -5.15
N PRO A 7 -0.89 6.55 -5.73
CA PRO A 7 -0.03 6.60 -6.91
C PRO A 7 1.36 5.99 -6.70
N ASP A 8 1.99 6.19 -5.54
CA ASP A 8 3.30 5.58 -5.23
C ASP A 8 3.22 4.06 -5.23
N PHE A 9 2.15 3.50 -4.69
CA PHE A 9 1.92 2.06 -4.72
C PHE A 9 1.81 1.53 -6.15
N ARG A 10 1.01 2.19 -6.99
CA ARG A 10 0.86 1.84 -8.41
C ARG A 10 2.19 1.92 -9.14
N ASP A 11 2.93 3.01 -8.96
CA ASP A 11 4.18 3.27 -9.67
C ASP A 11 5.28 2.31 -9.21
N THR A 12 5.33 1.97 -7.93
CA THR A 12 6.22 0.94 -7.39
C THR A 12 5.93 -0.42 -8.03
N PHE A 13 4.66 -0.80 -8.13
CA PHE A 13 4.25 -2.05 -8.75
C PHE A 13 4.63 -2.11 -10.23
N ALA A 14 4.41 -1.02 -10.96
CA ALA A 14 4.79 -0.90 -12.36
C ALA A 14 6.32 -1.03 -12.55
N THR A 15 7.10 -0.36 -11.70
CA THR A 15 8.56 -0.42 -11.71
C THR A 15 9.09 -1.82 -11.43
N LEU A 16 8.56 -2.49 -10.41
CA LEU A 16 8.96 -3.85 -10.05
C LEU A 16 8.56 -4.87 -11.13
N SER A 17 7.49 -4.60 -11.87
CA SER A 17 7.03 -5.45 -12.98
C SER A 17 7.84 -5.27 -14.26
N ASP A 18 8.58 -4.17 -14.38
CA ASP A 18 9.41 -3.87 -15.54
C ASP A 18 10.74 -4.63 -15.48
N ALA A 19 10.84 -5.70 -16.26
CA ALA A 19 12.05 -6.52 -16.32
C ALA A 19 13.30 -5.76 -16.82
N SER A 20 13.12 -4.63 -17.50
CA SER A 20 14.22 -3.79 -18.00
C SER A 20 14.76 -2.80 -16.98
N PHE A 21 14.06 -2.59 -15.86
CA PHE A 21 14.44 -1.61 -14.85
C PHE A 21 15.75 -1.98 -14.13
N PHE A 22 15.96 -3.26 -13.89
CA PHE A 22 17.17 -3.75 -13.21
C PHE A 22 18.17 -4.27 -14.24
N PRO A 23 19.40 -3.74 -14.30
CA PRO A 23 20.41 -4.22 -15.25
C PRO A 23 20.83 -5.65 -14.94
N LEU A 24 20.74 -6.54 -15.93
CA LEU A 24 21.07 -7.96 -15.83
C LEU A 24 22.51 -8.20 -16.30
N SER A 25 23.49 -7.72 -15.54
CA SER A 25 24.90 -7.82 -15.90
C SER A 25 25.57 -9.14 -15.48
N THR A 26 24.97 -9.91 -14.59
CA THR A 26 25.50 -11.18 -14.11
C THR A 26 24.41 -12.25 -14.03
N THR A 27 24.84 -13.53 -13.99
CA THR A 27 23.90 -14.67 -13.79
C THR A 27 23.15 -14.57 -12.46
N GLU A 28 23.80 -14.09 -11.41
CA GLU A 28 23.18 -13.89 -10.09
C GLU A 28 22.05 -12.86 -10.16
N LEU A 29 22.28 -11.74 -10.84
CA LEU A 29 21.24 -10.71 -11.04
C LEU A 29 20.07 -11.22 -11.88
N GLN A 30 20.30 -12.13 -12.82
CA GLN A 30 19.23 -12.77 -13.59
C GLN A 30 18.35 -13.62 -12.69
N VAL A 31 18.92 -14.43 -11.80
CA VAL A 31 18.18 -15.27 -10.85
C VAL A 31 17.39 -14.39 -9.87
N GLU A 32 18.00 -13.33 -9.34
CA GLU A 32 17.33 -12.38 -8.46
C GLU A 32 16.15 -11.70 -9.17
N ASN A 33 16.31 -11.32 -10.43
CA ASN A 33 15.24 -10.73 -11.22
C ASN A 33 14.10 -11.72 -11.48
N GLU A 34 14.41 -12.98 -11.77
CA GLU A 34 13.39 -14.02 -11.94
C GLU A 34 12.58 -14.22 -10.65
N ASN A 35 13.26 -14.26 -9.50
CA ASN A 35 12.61 -14.36 -8.19
C ASN A 35 11.73 -13.12 -7.89
N LEU A 36 12.21 -11.93 -8.24
CA LEU A 36 11.45 -10.69 -8.10
C LEU A 36 10.19 -10.72 -8.98
N GLN A 37 10.32 -11.14 -10.25
CA GLN A 37 9.17 -11.22 -11.15
C GLN A 37 8.14 -12.25 -10.69
N GLU A 38 8.58 -13.37 -10.16
CA GLU A 38 7.68 -14.36 -9.57
C GLU A 38 6.92 -13.78 -8.36
N MET A 39 7.61 -13.09 -7.47
CA MET A 39 7.02 -12.43 -6.31
C MET A 39 5.98 -11.39 -6.74
N VAL A 40 6.32 -10.53 -7.67
CA VAL A 40 5.44 -9.46 -8.17
C VAL A 40 4.21 -10.06 -8.88
N SER A 41 4.38 -11.11 -9.67
CA SER A 41 3.29 -11.83 -10.32
C SER A 41 2.32 -12.42 -9.29
N ARG A 42 2.87 -12.98 -8.21
CA ARG A 42 2.07 -13.53 -7.09
C ARG A 42 1.30 -12.44 -6.37
N TRP A 43 1.93 -11.31 -6.07
CA TRP A 43 1.27 -10.15 -5.45
C TRP A 43 0.17 -9.57 -6.33
N LYS A 44 0.43 -9.47 -7.63
CA LYS A 44 -0.58 -9.01 -8.58
C LYS A 44 -1.81 -9.91 -8.57
N LYS A 45 -1.61 -11.21 -8.54
CA LYS A 45 -2.70 -12.18 -8.39
C LYS A 45 -3.47 -11.96 -7.08
N TYR A 46 -2.77 -11.68 -5.98
CA TYR A 46 -3.43 -11.43 -4.69
C TYR A 46 -4.24 -10.13 -4.68
N LEU A 47 -3.80 -9.12 -5.40
CA LEU A 47 -4.59 -7.88 -5.60
C LEU A 47 -5.82 -8.16 -6.46
N ASP A 48 -5.67 -8.88 -7.56
CA ASP A 48 -6.77 -9.21 -8.48
C ASP A 48 -7.83 -10.09 -7.82
N THR A 49 -7.44 -10.97 -6.93
CA THR A 49 -8.34 -11.88 -6.20
C THR A 49 -8.87 -11.32 -4.88
N GLY A 50 -8.42 -10.13 -4.46
CA GLY A 50 -8.84 -9.49 -3.22
C GLY A 50 -8.18 -10.03 -1.95
N VAL A 51 -7.15 -10.88 -2.06
CA VAL A 51 -6.34 -11.33 -0.91
C VAL A 51 -5.57 -10.15 -0.32
N PHE A 52 -5.01 -9.31 -1.18
CA PHE A 52 -4.49 -7.99 -0.81
C PHE A 52 -5.48 -6.92 -1.22
N SER A 53 -5.69 -5.96 -0.37
CA SER A 53 -6.53 -4.79 -0.67
C SER A 53 -5.94 -3.52 -0.08
N LEU A 54 -6.23 -2.40 -0.73
CA LEU A 54 -5.94 -1.08 -0.21
C LEU A 54 -7.21 -0.49 0.40
N SER A 55 -7.07 0.31 1.44
CA SER A 55 -8.20 1.02 2.06
C SER A 55 -8.80 2.09 1.17
N VAL A 56 -8.05 2.54 0.16
CA VAL A 56 -8.49 3.53 -0.83
C VAL A 56 -8.14 3.04 -2.23
N PRO A 57 -8.92 3.41 -3.26
CA PRO A 57 -8.60 3.08 -4.65
C PRO A 57 -7.23 3.62 -5.07
N VAL A 58 -6.53 2.87 -5.93
CA VAL A 58 -5.17 3.22 -6.41
C VAL A 58 -5.16 4.53 -7.21
N ASP A 59 -6.27 4.86 -7.85
CA ASP A 59 -6.47 6.07 -8.65
C ASP A 59 -6.99 7.27 -7.85
N THR A 60 -7.03 7.16 -6.52
CA THR A 60 -7.46 8.25 -5.65
C THR A 60 -6.54 9.48 -5.83
N PRO A 61 -7.08 10.64 -6.23
CA PRO A 61 -6.28 11.83 -6.46
C PRO A 61 -5.73 12.39 -5.14
N LEU A 62 -4.51 12.93 -5.21
CA LEU A 62 -3.88 13.61 -4.08
C LEU A 62 -4.51 14.99 -3.88
N GLY A 63 -4.77 15.36 -2.62
CA GLY A 63 -5.25 16.68 -2.25
C GLY A 63 -6.68 16.99 -2.71
N GLY A 64 -7.45 16.00 -3.07
CA GLY A 64 -8.86 16.17 -3.45
C GLY A 64 -9.75 16.51 -2.26
N SER A 65 -10.78 17.34 -2.50
CA SER A 65 -11.79 17.68 -1.50
C SER A 65 -12.80 16.55 -1.24
N THR A 66 -12.82 15.52 -2.06
CA THR A 66 -13.60 14.32 -1.85
C THR A 66 -12.81 13.38 -0.97
N SER A 67 -13.30 13.25 0.22
CA SER A 67 -12.73 12.49 1.30
C SER A 67 -12.31 11.06 0.91
N SER A 68 -11.04 10.81 0.88
CA SER A 68 -10.48 9.49 1.08
C SER A 68 -10.62 9.14 2.58
N GLN A 69 -11.86 9.12 3.07
CA GLN A 69 -12.22 9.02 4.49
C GLN A 69 -11.42 7.99 5.28
N PRO A 70 -11.20 6.74 4.79
CA PRO A 70 -10.45 5.76 5.56
C PRO A 70 -8.98 6.11 5.76
N ALA A 71 -8.36 6.82 4.80
CA ALA A 71 -6.96 7.22 4.90
C ALA A 71 -6.76 8.56 5.61
N GLU A 72 -7.77 9.42 5.61
CA GLU A 72 -7.69 10.78 6.16
C GLU A 72 -7.42 10.77 7.67
N PHE A 73 -8.00 9.84 8.41
CA PHE A 73 -7.80 9.72 9.85
C PHE A 73 -6.30 9.64 10.22
N TRP A 74 -5.51 8.92 9.44
CA TRP A 74 -4.08 8.71 9.69
C TRP A 74 -3.23 9.97 9.50
N THR A 75 -3.75 10.95 8.83
CA THR A 75 -3.07 12.23 8.54
C THR A 75 -3.58 13.38 9.40
N THR A 76 -4.56 13.14 10.25
CA THR A 76 -5.11 14.14 11.17
C THR A 76 -4.38 14.13 12.51
N SER A 77 -4.62 15.17 13.32
CA SER A 77 -4.13 15.24 14.69
C SER A 77 -5.03 14.54 15.70
N ARG A 78 -6.03 13.81 15.24
CA ARG A 78 -6.99 13.14 16.10
C ARG A 78 -6.37 11.95 16.81
N PRO A 79 -6.61 11.77 18.11
CA PRO A 79 -6.06 10.65 18.85
C PRO A 79 -6.73 9.33 18.45
N TYR A 80 -5.99 8.24 18.52
CA TYR A 80 -6.47 6.92 18.10
C TYR A 80 -7.64 6.38 18.89
N TRP A 81 -7.80 6.77 20.16
CA TRP A 81 -8.94 6.35 20.96
C TRP A 81 -10.27 6.95 20.51
N ASP A 82 -10.23 8.01 19.70
CA ASP A 82 -11.44 8.61 19.12
C ASP A 82 -11.80 7.98 17.75
N MET A 83 -11.02 7.01 17.26
CA MET A 83 -11.19 6.41 15.94
C MET A 83 -12.59 5.82 15.74
N GLU A 84 -13.16 5.20 16.74
CA GLU A 84 -14.51 4.60 16.66
C GLU A 84 -15.57 5.64 16.29
N THR A 85 -15.43 6.87 16.81
CA THR A 85 -16.37 7.96 16.56
C THR A 85 -16.03 8.74 15.30
N GLU A 86 -14.75 9.00 15.07
CA GLU A 86 -14.25 9.90 14.02
C GLU A 86 -14.03 9.20 12.68
N ALA A 87 -13.74 7.91 12.70
CA ALA A 87 -13.49 7.10 11.49
C ALA A 87 -14.05 5.67 11.69
N PRO A 88 -15.37 5.51 11.80
CA PRO A 88 -15.98 4.22 12.15
C PRO A 88 -15.70 3.12 11.12
N GLU A 89 -15.55 3.46 9.83
CA GLU A 89 -15.19 2.48 8.81
C GLU A 89 -13.79 1.93 9.02
N THR A 90 -12.81 2.80 9.25
CA THR A 90 -11.43 2.41 9.54
C THR A 90 -11.36 1.57 10.82
N PHE A 91 -12.06 1.99 11.86
CA PHE A 91 -12.16 1.25 13.12
C PHE A 91 -12.74 -0.15 12.91
N SER A 92 -13.81 -0.27 12.13
CA SER A 92 -14.45 -1.55 11.82
C SER A 92 -13.51 -2.50 11.08
N GLN A 93 -12.73 -1.99 10.13
CA GLN A 93 -11.74 -2.77 9.41
C GLN A 93 -10.64 -3.30 10.35
N LEU A 94 -10.12 -2.45 11.23
CA LEU A 94 -9.12 -2.85 12.22
C LEU A 94 -9.67 -3.87 13.22
N LYS A 95 -10.89 -3.65 13.69
CA LYS A 95 -11.55 -4.56 14.65
C LYS A 95 -11.78 -5.97 14.08
N GLY A 96 -11.96 -6.07 12.75
CA GLY A 96 -12.10 -7.34 12.06
C GLY A 96 -10.78 -8.05 11.74
N SER A 97 -9.65 -7.46 12.07
CA SER A 97 -8.33 -8.00 11.76
C SER A 97 -7.80 -8.89 12.88
N ASP A 98 -7.20 -10.02 12.52
CA ASP A 98 -6.52 -10.90 13.48
C ASP A 98 -5.19 -10.33 13.96
N LEU A 99 -4.55 -9.51 13.12
CA LEU A 99 -3.28 -8.84 13.41
C LEU A 99 -3.27 -7.46 12.76
N VAL A 100 -2.86 -6.46 13.52
CA VAL A 100 -2.65 -5.09 13.02
C VAL A 100 -1.20 -4.69 13.23
N ILE A 101 -0.54 -4.22 12.17
CA ILE A 101 0.83 -3.74 12.24
C ILE A 101 0.84 -2.25 11.94
N PHE A 102 1.34 -1.45 12.88
CA PHE A 102 1.54 -0.02 12.70
C PHE A 102 2.99 0.26 12.36
N LYS A 103 3.20 0.94 11.24
CA LYS A 103 4.51 1.53 10.92
C LYS A 103 4.45 3.02 11.23
N VAL A 104 5.22 3.45 12.22
CA VAL A 104 5.38 4.85 12.58
C VAL A 104 6.68 5.35 12.01
N SER A 105 6.63 6.41 11.21
CA SER A 105 7.83 7.10 10.76
C SER A 105 8.40 7.88 11.95
N SER A 106 9.62 7.56 12.36
CA SER A 106 10.35 8.40 13.30
C SER A 106 10.71 9.73 12.61
N LEU A 107 10.39 10.78 13.26
CA LEU A 107 10.82 12.12 12.84
C LEU A 107 12.32 12.29 13.05
#